data_ea51e15c8f93f538ed613fd80a6fcce9
#
_entry.id   ea51e15c8f93f538ed613fd80a6fcce9
#
_cell.length_a   1.000
_cell.length_b   1.000
_cell.length_c   1.000
_cell.angle_alpha   90.00
_cell.angle_beta   90.00
_cell.angle_gamma   90.00
#
_symmetry.space_group_name_H-M   'P 1'
#
loop_
_entity.id
_entity.type
_entity.pdbx_description
1 polymer ?
#
loop_
_entity_poly.entity_id
_entity_poly.type
_entity_poly.pdbx_seq_one_letter_code
_entity_poly.pdbx_strand_id
1 'polypeptide(L)'
;MPYKVIKTDDFVNDFKKLDNSVKINILKYIKKLELSDNPKAYGKLLSGELSGVYRFRINNYRLITKIEDQKLIIYALGLGHRSKIYEIQNYNKK
;
A
#
# COMPACT_ATOMS: atom_id res chain seq x y z
N MET A 1 -3.33 13.84 13.30
CA MET A 1 -3.25 12.52 13.97
C MET A 1 -2.70 11.49 13.02
N PRO A 2 -1.79 10.63 13.46
CA PRO A 2 -1.21 9.64 12.55
C PRO A 2 -2.21 8.56 12.17
N TYR A 3 -2.01 8.01 10.98
CA TYR A 3 -2.79 6.88 10.51
C TYR A 3 -2.19 5.58 11.03
N LYS A 4 -3.02 4.56 11.11
CA LYS A 4 -2.58 3.21 11.42
C LYS A 4 -2.64 2.36 10.15
N VAL A 5 -1.57 1.61 9.86
CA VAL A 5 -1.55 0.70 8.73
C VAL A 5 -1.96 -0.69 9.18
N ILE A 6 -2.99 -1.24 8.52
CA ILE A 6 -3.44 -2.60 8.76
C ILE A 6 -2.99 -3.45 7.56
N LYS A 7 -2.23 -4.51 7.86
CA LYS A 7 -1.71 -5.41 6.83
C LYS A 7 -2.70 -6.54 6.61
N THR A 8 -3.26 -6.59 5.39
CA THR A 8 -4.19 -7.67 5.03
C THR A 8 -3.42 -8.95 4.76
N ASP A 9 -4.14 -10.07 4.69
CA ASP A 9 -3.52 -11.36 4.39
C ASP A 9 -2.85 -11.37 3.01
N ASP A 10 -3.47 -10.73 2.02
CA ASP A 10 -2.88 -10.63 0.70
C ASP A 10 -1.57 -9.88 0.73
N PHE A 11 -1.51 -8.77 1.48
CA PHE A 11 -0.27 -8.03 1.65
C PHE A 11 0.80 -8.91 2.32
N VAL A 12 0.44 -9.60 3.38
CA VAL A 12 1.39 -10.45 4.12
C VAL A 12 1.93 -11.55 3.22
N ASN A 13 1.07 -12.17 2.42
CA ASN A 13 1.48 -13.22 1.49
C ASN A 13 2.47 -12.69 0.44
N ASP A 14 2.22 -11.49 -0.08
CA ASP A 14 3.14 -10.86 -1.04
C ASP A 14 4.46 -10.50 -0.38
N PHE A 15 4.38 -9.95 0.83
CA PHE A 15 5.53 -9.44 1.55
C PHE A 15 6.53 -10.55 1.92
N LYS A 16 6.03 -11.66 2.41
CA LYS A 16 6.93 -12.72 2.91
C LYS A 16 7.76 -13.39 1.84
N LYS A 17 7.41 -13.20 0.57
CA LYS A 17 8.17 -13.76 -0.57
C LYS A 17 9.37 -12.90 -0.96
N LEU A 18 9.52 -11.72 -0.37
CA LEU A 18 10.52 -10.76 -0.79
C LEU A 18 11.86 -10.98 -0.07
N ASP A 19 12.92 -10.46 -0.68
CA ASP A 19 14.24 -10.45 -0.04
C ASP A 19 14.22 -9.57 1.20
N ASN A 20 15.10 -9.86 2.16
CA ASN A 20 15.14 -9.12 3.41
C ASN A 20 15.40 -7.63 3.21
N SER A 21 16.27 -7.26 2.27
CA SER A 21 16.56 -5.85 2.00
C SER A 21 15.31 -5.12 1.51
N VAL A 22 14.50 -5.78 0.68
CA VAL A 22 13.26 -5.20 0.18
C VAL A 22 12.25 -5.08 1.31
N LYS A 23 12.13 -6.13 2.14
CA LYS A 23 11.23 -6.10 3.30
C LYS A 23 11.53 -4.94 4.23
N ILE A 24 12.81 -4.69 4.49
CA ILE A 24 13.23 -3.60 5.36
C ILE A 24 12.79 -2.25 4.78
N ASN A 25 13.00 -2.06 3.49
CA ASN A 25 12.60 -0.81 2.83
C ASN A 25 11.09 -0.59 2.88
N ILE A 26 10.32 -1.66 2.70
CA ILE A 26 8.87 -1.58 2.74
C ILE A 26 8.40 -1.24 4.15
N LEU A 27 8.97 -1.87 5.17
CA LEU A 27 8.59 -1.58 6.56
C LEU A 27 8.94 -0.14 6.96
N LYS A 28 10.08 0.36 6.49
CA LYS A 28 10.45 1.76 6.73
C LYS A 28 9.46 2.71 6.07
N TYR A 29 9.01 2.38 4.87
CA TYR A 29 8.04 3.21 4.16
C TYR A 29 6.69 3.20 4.88
N ILE A 30 6.25 2.04 5.32
CA ILE A 30 5.01 1.92 6.08
C ILE A 30 5.08 2.78 7.35
N LYS A 31 6.22 2.73 8.04
CA LYS A 31 6.43 3.57 9.23
C LYS A 31 6.33 5.05 8.89
N LYS A 32 6.89 5.45 7.75
CA LYS A 32 6.80 6.83 7.28
C LYS A 32 5.35 7.24 7.07
N LEU A 33 4.54 6.36 6.49
CA LEU A 33 3.11 6.64 6.29
C LEU A 33 2.40 6.80 7.63
N GLU A 34 2.72 5.94 8.60
CA GLU A 34 2.09 6.00 9.92
C GLU A 34 2.44 7.27 10.69
N LEU A 35 3.63 7.80 10.46
CA LEU A 35 4.08 9.00 11.16
C LEU A 35 3.65 10.29 10.46
N SER A 36 3.11 10.20 9.27
CA SER A 36 2.74 11.37 8.48
C SER A 36 1.33 11.84 8.84
N ASP A 37 1.16 13.16 8.89
CA ASP A 37 -0.17 13.75 9.05
C ASP A 37 -0.96 13.71 7.74
N ASN A 38 -0.27 13.54 6.61
CA ASN A 38 -0.92 13.50 5.30
C ASN A 38 -0.27 12.43 4.42
N PRO A 39 -0.52 11.15 4.72
CA PRO A 39 0.10 10.07 3.95
C PRO A 39 -0.31 10.06 2.47
N LYS A 40 -1.48 10.58 2.13
CA LYS A 40 -1.93 10.65 0.74
C LYS A 40 -0.97 11.44 -0.15
N ALA A 41 -0.23 12.39 0.43
CA ALA A 41 0.70 13.21 -0.34
C ALA A 41 1.83 12.40 -0.95
N TYR A 42 2.14 11.22 -0.39
CA TYR A 42 3.20 10.36 -0.90
C TYR A 42 2.73 9.38 -1.96
N GLY A 43 1.41 9.26 -2.15
CA GLY A 43 0.85 8.29 -3.06
C GLY A 43 0.09 8.93 -4.20
N LYS A 44 -0.48 8.07 -5.04
CA LYS A 44 -1.30 8.49 -6.16
C LYS A 44 -2.66 7.80 -6.08
N LEU A 45 -3.72 8.59 -6.11
CA LEU A 45 -5.07 8.06 -6.16
C LEU A 45 -5.30 7.39 -7.52
N LEU A 46 -5.79 6.15 -7.48
CA LEU A 46 -6.14 5.45 -8.70
C LEU A 46 -7.54 5.88 -9.14
N SER A 47 -7.74 5.96 -10.45
CA SER A 47 -8.98 6.49 -11.02
C SER A 47 -9.98 5.36 -11.31
N GLY A 48 -11.21 5.78 -11.67
CA GLY A 48 -12.25 4.87 -12.09
C GLY A 48 -12.89 4.13 -10.93
N GLU A 49 -13.04 2.83 -11.09
CA GLU A 49 -13.69 1.98 -10.10
C GLU A 49 -12.89 1.78 -8.82
N LEU A 50 -11.64 2.29 -8.80
CA LEU A 50 -10.73 2.12 -7.67
C LEU A 50 -10.79 3.31 -6.72
N SER A 51 -12.00 3.82 -6.47
CA SER A 51 -12.20 4.96 -5.57
C SER A 51 -11.65 4.67 -4.18
N GLY A 52 -10.84 5.60 -3.65
CA GLY A 52 -10.23 5.46 -2.34
C GLY A 52 -8.99 4.59 -2.30
N VAL A 53 -8.58 4.04 -3.44
CA VAL A 53 -7.39 3.20 -3.52
C VAL A 53 -6.20 4.06 -3.94
N TYR A 54 -5.12 3.97 -3.17
CA TYR A 54 -3.89 4.72 -3.41
C TYR A 54 -2.73 3.79 -3.69
N ARG A 55 -1.87 4.20 -4.62
CA ARG A 55 -0.64 3.49 -4.94
C ARG A 55 0.55 4.26 -4.39
N PHE A 56 1.43 3.57 -3.69
CA PHE A 56 2.67 4.13 -3.19
C PHE A 56 3.85 3.45 -3.86
N ARG A 57 4.82 4.24 -4.30
CA ARG A 57 6.04 3.72 -4.93
C ARG A 57 7.11 3.51 -3.87
N ILE A 58 7.62 2.29 -3.80
CA ILE A 58 8.72 1.93 -2.91
C ILE A 58 9.79 1.26 -3.76
N ASN A 59 10.70 2.06 -4.31
CA ASN A 59 11.70 1.59 -5.28
C ASN A 59 11.00 0.92 -6.46
N ASN A 60 11.32 -0.34 -6.76
CA ASN A 60 10.71 -1.07 -7.85
C ASN A 60 9.39 -1.74 -7.49
N TYR A 61 8.91 -1.53 -6.27
CA TYR A 61 7.68 -2.12 -5.78
C TYR A 61 6.58 -1.10 -5.67
N ARG A 62 5.36 -1.58 -5.72
CA ARG A 62 4.16 -0.74 -5.55
C ARG A 62 3.31 -1.31 -4.44
N LEU A 63 2.96 -0.46 -3.49
CA LEU A 63 2.05 -0.80 -2.40
C LEU A 63 0.68 -0.27 -2.74
N ILE A 64 -0.31 -1.15 -2.75
CA ILE A 64 -1.71 -0.78 -3.01
C ILE A 64 -2.45 -0.74 -1.69
N THR A 65 -3.14 0.35 -1.46
CA THR A 65 -3.83 0.59 -0.19
C THR A 65 -5.22 1.14 -0.41
N LYS A 66 -6.06 0.98 0.60
CA LYS A 66 -7.31 1.72 0.70
C LYS A 66 -7.22 2.58 1.95
N ILE A 67 -7.53 3.87 1.81
CA ILE A 67 -7.43 4.80 2.93
C ILE A 67 -8.81 5.21 3.38
N GLU A 68 -9.10 5.01 4.66
CA GLU A 68 -10.33 5.46 5.29
C GLU A 68 -10.01 6.61 6.24
N ASP A 69 -10.25 7.83 5.77
CA ASP A 69 -9.85 9.03 6.50
C ASP A 69 -10.57 9.16 7.85
N GLN A 70 -11.86 8.82 7.88
CA GLN A 70 -12.64 8.97 9.11
C GLN A 70 -12.14 8.08 10.22
N LYS A 71 -11.53 6.95 9.88
CA LYS A 71 -10.96 6.02 10.85
C LYS A 71 -9.47 6.18 11.04
N LEU A 72 -8.83 7.01 10.21
CA LEU A 72 -7.38 7.18 10.18
C LEU A 72 -6.68 5.84 9.97
N ILE A 73 -7.20 5.04 9.03
CA ILE A 73 -6.67 3.71 8.73
C ILE A 73 -6.26 3.63 7.27
N ILE A 74 -5.10 3.01 7.05
CA ILE A 74 -4.60 2.63 5.74
C ILE A 74 -4.57 1.11 5.68
N TYR A 75 -5.41 0.52 4.82
CA TYR A 75 -5.40 -0.92 4.61
C TYR A 75 -4.38 -1.26 3.54
N ALA A 76 -3.32 -1.99 3.89
CA ALA A 76 -2.35 -2.47 2.93
C ALA A 76 -2.95 -3.69 2.22
N LEU A 77 -3.41 -3.49 0.99
CA LEU A 77 -4.16 -4.50 0.26
C LEU A 77 -3.27 -5.47 -0.51
N GLY A 78 -2.15 -4.97 -1.02
CA GLY A 78 -1.27 -5.81 -1.82
C GLY A 78 0.03 -5.12 -2.13
N LEU A 79 0.99 -5.90 -2.63
CA LEU A 79 2.33 -5.44 -2.88
C LEU A 79 2.89 -6.21 -4.06
N GLY A 80 3.47 -5.50 -5.02
CA GLY A 80 4.01 -6.17 -6.19
C GLY A 80 5.09 -5.37 -6.88
N HIS A 81 5.92 -6.08 -7.64
CA HIS A 81 6.93 -5.45 -8.47
C HIS A 81 6.25 -4.60 -9.54
N ARG A 82 6.87 -3.47 -9.89
CA ARG A 82 6.29 -2.53 -10.87
C ARG A 82 5.88 -3.20 -12.19
N SER A 83 6.55 -4.28 -12.57
CA SER A 83 6.25 -4.98 -13.81
C SER A 83 4.98 -5.82 -13.75
N LYS A 84 4.47 -6.11 -12.55
CA LYS A 84 3.31 -6.98 -12.35
C LYS A 84 2.15 -6.28 -11.64
N ILE A 85 2.32 -5.03 -11.29
CA ILE A 85 1.36 -4.32 -10.45
C ILE A 85 -0.01 -4.18 -11.10
N TYR A 86 -0.06 -4.23 -12.42
CA TYR A 86 -1.32 -4.07 -13.14
C TYR A 86 -2.32 -5.20 -12.86
N GLU A 87 -1.85 -6.36 -12.43
CA GLU A 87 -2.72 -7.47 -12.05
C GLU A 87 -3.48 -7.19 -10.76
N ILE A 88 -3.04 -6.20 -9.99
CA ILE A 88 -3.67 -5.83 -8.72
C ILE A 88 -5.05 -5.24 -8.93
N GLN A 89 -5.38 -4.79 -10.13
CA GLN A 89 -6.74 -4.33 -10.43
C GLN A 89 -7.79 -5.38 -10.07
N ASN A 90 -7.41 -6.64 -10.03
CA ASN A 90 -8.31 -7.71 -9.65
C ASN A 90 -8.74 -7.66 -8.19
N TYR A 91 -8.03 -6.95 -7.33
CA TYR A 91 -8.41 -6.82 -5.93
C TYR A 91 -9.78 -6.17 -5.75
N ASN A 92 -10.19 -5.34 -6.69
CA ASN A 92 -11.46 -4.62 -6.58
C ASN A 92 -12.61 -5.32 -7.28
N LYS A 93 -12.36 -6.43 -7.93
CA LYS A 93 -13.41 -7.18 -8.62
C LYS A 93 -13.95 -8.33 -7.78
N LYS A 94 -13.45 -8.46 -6.59
CA LYS A 94 -13.85 -9.53 -5.68
C LYS A 94 -14.95 -9.12 -4.73
#